data_fa86a6dfc9108e7578164f8630757839
#
_entry.id   fa86a6dfc9108e7578164f8630757839
#
_cell.length_a   1.000
_cell.length_b   1.000
_cell.length_c   1.000
_cell.angle_alpha   90.00
_cell.angle_beta   90.00
_cell.angle_gamma   90.00
#
_symmetry.space_group_name_H-M   'P 1'
#
loop_
_entity.id
_entity.type
_entity.pdbx_description
1 polymer ?
#
loop_
_entity_poly.entity_id
_entity_poly.type
_entity_poly.pdbx_seq_one_letter_code
_entity_poly.pdbx_strand_id
1 'polypeptide(L)'
;MQLIDGKATAAQIKAEIAEEVKQIVESGGKRPHLAAILVGHDGGSETYVRNKVLACEACGFKSTLLRFEDTISEEELLAEVDKLNKDEDVDGFIVQLPLPRHISEQKVIEAIDFRKDVDGFHPINVGRMAIGLPCYISATPKGILELLRRYHVETSGKKCVILGRSNIVGKPMAQLMMQKQYGDATVTVCHSRSRDLKKECREADIIIAAIGQPDFVTTDMVKEGATVIDVGTTRVPDATKKNGFRLNGDVKFDEVAPKCAYITPVPGGVGPMTICMLMKNTLSAGKKEFYR
;
A
#
# COMPACT_ATOMS: atom_id res chain seq x y z
N MET A 1 15.99 -13.31 15.22
CA MET A 1 15.33 -12.35 14.32
C MET A 1 15.14 -12.98 12.96
N GLN A 2 13.94 -12.89 12.41
CA GLN A 2 13.60 -13.26 11.03
C GLN A 2 13.31 -12.01 10.22
N LEU A 3 14.00 -11.85 9.07
CA LEU A 3 13.73 -10.77 8.14
C LEU A 3 12.46 -11.06 7.34
N ILE A 4 11.54 -10.11 7.29
CA ILE A 4 10.35 -10.18 6.42
C ILE A 4 10.73 -9.60 5.05
N ASP A 5 11.12 -10.46 4.11
CA ASP A 5 11.51 -10.06 2.75
C ASP A 5 10.28 -9.83 1.87
N GLY A 6 9.83 -8.58 1.84
CA GLY A 6 8.70 -8.19 1.01
C GLY A 6 9.00 -8.22 -0.49
N LYS A 7 10.26 -8.05 -0.89
CA LYS A 7 10.67 -8.13 -2.31
C LYS A 7 10.50 -9.56 -2.83
N ALA A 8 10.99 -10.56 -2.09
CA ALA A 8 10.84 -11.97 -2.45
C ALA A 8 9.37 -12.38 -2.43
N THR A 9 8.62 -11.98 -1.39
CA THR A 9 7.19 -12.25 -1.28
C THR A 9 6.39 -11.63 -2.43
N ALA A 10 6.67 -10.38 -2.79
CA ALA A 10 6.00 -9.72 -3.91
C ALA A 10 6.31 -10.38 -5.26
N ALA A 11 7.53 -10.91 -5.43
CA ALA A 11 7.89 -11.65 -6.64
C ALA A 11 7.09 -12.95 -6.77
N GLN A 12 6.94 -13.71 -5.68
CA GLN A 12 6.12 -14.92 -5.64
C GLN A 12 4.65 -14.63 -5.98
N ILE A 13 4.05 -13.63 -5.33
CA ILE A 13 2.64 -13.28 -5.58
C ILE A 13 2.43 -12.78 -7.02
N LYS A 14 3.35 -12.02 -7.58
CA LYS A 14 3.25 -11.62 -8.99
C LYS A 14 3.31 -12.81 -9.94
N ALA A 15 4.11 -13.82 -9.64
CA ALA A 15 4.13 -15.07 -10.41
C ALA A 15 2.81 -15.85 -10.28
N GLU A 16 2.24 -15.91 -9.06
CA GLU A 16 0.92 -16.49 -8.84
C GLU A 16 -0.17 -15.77 -9.66
N ILE A 17 -0.15 -14.42 -9.65
CA ILE A 17 -1.08 -13.59 -10.46
C ILE A 17 -0.87 -13.84 -11.95
N ALA A 18 0.37 -13.89 -12.44
CA ALA A 18 0.67 -14.11 -13.85
C ALA A 18 0.14 -15.46 -14.35
N GLU A 19 0.30 -16.52 -13.56
CA GLU A 19 -0.25 -17.84 -13.88
C GLU A 19 -1.79 -17.83 -13.93
N GLU A 20 -2.45 -17.16 -12.96
CA GLU A 20 -3.90 -17.02 -12.95
C GLU A 20 -4.41 -16.24 -14.18
N VAL A 21 -3.72 -15.15 -14.55
CA VAL A 21 -4.06 -14.36 -15.74
C VAL A 21 -3.88 -15.18 -17.03
N LYS A 22 -2.83 -15.96 -17.10
CA LYS A 22 -2.60 -16.87 -18.23
C LYS A 22 -3.76 -17.84 -18.40
N GLN A 23 -4.21 -18.47 -17.31
CA GLN A 23 -5.35 -19.39 -17.32
C GLN A 23 -6.66 -18.70 -17.74
N ILE A 24 -6.90 -17.47 -17.28
CA ILE A 24 -8.06 -16.65 -17.68
C ILE A 24 -8.04 -16.43 -19.20
N VAL A 25 -6.91 -16.00 -19.75
CA VAL A 25 -6.76 -15.69 -21.17
C VAL A 25 -6.85 -16.95 -22.03
N GLU A 26 -6.21 -18.04 -21.64
CA GLU A 26 -6.27 -19.34 -22.34
C GLU A 26 -7.68 -19.94 -22.36
N SER A 27 -8.49 -19.65 -21.33
CA SER A 27 -9.91 -20.06 -21.31
C SER A 27 -10.85 -19.09 -22.07
N GLY A 28 -10.30 -18.11 -22.80
CA GLY A 28 -11.07 -17.13 -23.57
C GLY A 28 -11.61 -15.94 -22.73
N GLY A 29 -11.18 -15.81 -21.46
CA GLY A 29 -11.53 -14.68 -20.62
C GLY A 29 -10.78 -13.40 -21.00
N LYS A 30 -11.32 -12.26 -20.54
CA LYS A 30 -10.72 -10.95 -20.76
C LYS A 30 -9.44 -10.81 -19.94
N ARG A 31 -8.38 -10.27 -20.56
CA ARG A 31 -7.15 -9.89 -19.87
C ARG A 31 -7.43 -8.71 -18.94
N PRO A 32 -7.07 -8.77 -17.63
CA PRO A 32 -7.25 -7.65 -16.72
C PRO A 32 -6.55 -6.37 -17.21
N HIS A 33 -7.21 -5.23 -17.08
CA HIS A 33 -6.72 -3.94 -17.55
C HIS A 33 -6.66 -2.90 -16.43
N LEU A 34 -5.45 -2.43 -16.14
CA LEU A 34 -5.19 -1.33 -15.22
C LEU A 34 -4.89 -0.05 -16.00
N ALA A 35 -5.63 1.03 -15.75
CA ALA A 35 -5.25 2.36 -16.19
C ALA A 35 -4.64 3.17 -15.04
N ALA A 36 -3.74 4.09 -15.37
CA ALA A 36 -3.15 5.02 -14.41
C ALA A 36 -3.13 6.43 -14.99
N ILE A 37 -3.51 7.41 -14.18
CA ILE A 37 -3.37 8.83 -14.48
C ILE A 37 -2.18 9.37 -13.69
N LEU A 38 -1.28 10.08 -14.36
CA LEU A 38 -0.18 10.83 -13.77
C LEU A 38 -0.27 12.29 -14.16
N VAL A 39 -0.30 13.18 -13.18
CA VAL A 39 -0.32 14.63 -13.37
C VAL A 39 1.01 15.23 -12.90
N GLY A 40 1.64 16.01 -13.78
CA GLY A 40 2.93 16.66 -13.52
C GLY A 40 4.12 15.72 -13.61
N HIS A 41 5.29 16.22 -13.15
CA HIS A 41 6.60 15.58 -13.33
C HIS A 41 7.32 15.29 -12.00
N ASP A 42 6.58 15.00 -10.91
CA ASP A 42 7.23 14.59 -9.66
C ASP A 42 7.99 13.26 -9.84
N GLY A 43 9.31 13.31 -9.63
CA GLY A 43 10.18 12.15 -9.87
C GLY A 43 9.88 10.94 -8.97
N GLY A 44 9.22 11.14 -7.82
CA GLY A 44 8.70 10.07 -6.99
C GLY A 44 7.54 9.37 -7.68
N SER A 45 6.55 10.14 -8.08
CA SER A 45 5.34 9.68 -8.78
C SER A 45 5.68 8.99 -10.10
N GLU A 46 6.62 9.55 -10.89
CA GLU A 46 7.09 8.90 -12.12
C GLU A 46 7.72 7.52 -11.90
N THR A 47 8.54 7.41 -10.85
CA THR A 47 9.16 6.13 -10.47
C THR A 47 8.10 5.10 -10.07
N TYR A 48 7.10 5.53 -9.28
CA TYR A 48 6.00 4.66 -8.85
C TYR A 48 5.15 4.19 -10.03
N VAL A 49 4.75 5.09 -10.92
CA VAL A 49 3.96 4.75 -12.11
C VAL A 49 4.72 3.83 -13.05
N ARG A 50 6.00 4.09 -13.31
CA ARG A 50 6.84 3.19 -14.09
C ARG A 50 6.88 1.77 -13.51
N ASN A 51 7.06 1.66 -12.19
CA ASN A 51 7.07 0.36 -11.53
C ASN A 51 5.71 -0.35 -11.58
N LYS A 52 4.60 0.40 -11.57
CA LYS A 52 3.24 -0.14 -11.76
C LYS A 52 3.06 -0.70 -13.18
N VAL A 53 3.52 0.02 -14.22
CA VAL A 53 3.49 -0.46 -15.61
C VAL A 53 4.31 -1.74 -15.77
N LEU A 54 5.55 -1.78 -15.26
CA LEU A 54 6.39 -2.98 -15.27
C LEU A 54 5.74 -4.15 -14.50
N ALA A 55 5.00 -3.88 -13.45
CA ALA A 55 4.28 -4.92 -12.71
C ALA A 55 3.08 -5.44 -13.50
N CYS A 56 2.36 -4.57 -14.24
CA CYS A 56 1.31 -4.99 -15.16
C CYS A 56 1.87 -5.94 -16.24
N GLU A 57 2.98 -5.58 -16.86
CA GLU A 57 3.67 -6.43 -17.86
C GLU A 57 4.06 -7.78 -17.25
N ALA A 58 4.69 -7.78 -16.06
CA ALA A 58 5.11 -9.00 -15.38
C ALA A 58 3.93 -9.90 -14.98
N CYS A 59 2.75 -9.33 -14.71
CA CYS A 59 1.52 -10.07 -14.39
C CYS A 59 0.69 -10.43 -15.64
N GLY A 60 1.11 -10.01 -16.83
CA GLY A 60 0.38 -10.26 -18.08
C GLY A 60 -0.88 -9.39 -18.24
N PHE A 61 -0.99 -8.27 -17.55
CA PHE A 61 -2.11 -7.33 -17.64
C PHE A 61 -1.97 -6.43 -18.87
N LYS A 62 -3.11 -5.91 -19.33
CA LYS A 62 -3.14 -4.70 -20.16
C LYS A 62 -2.94 -3.49 -19.26
N SER A 63 -2.15 -2.50 -19.71
CA SER A 63 -1.96 -1.26 -18.97
C SER A 63 -2.10 -0.05 -19.88
N THR A 64 -2.75 1.01 -19.37
CA THR A 64 -2.85 2.33 -20.02
C THR A 64 -2.33 3.39 -19.08
N LEU A 65 -1.43 4.25 -19.58
CA LEU A 65 -0.91 5.38 -18.84
C LEU A 65 -1.32 6.68 -19.52
N LEU A 66 -2.11 7.48 -18.82
CA LEU A 66 -2.49 8.84 -19.22
C LEU A 66 -1.59 9.82 -18.47
N ARG A 67 -0.92 10.70 -19.21
CA ARG A 67 -0.04 11.72 -18.65
C ARG A 67 -0.61 13.10 -18.95
N PHE A 68 -0.63 13.94 -17.94
CA PHE A 68 -1.08 15.34 -18.05
C PHE A 68 -0.04 16.26 -17.41
N GLU A 69 0.06 17.46 -17.95
CA GLU A 69 0.88 18.51 -17.36
C GLU A 69 0.31 18.96 -16.01
N ASP A 70 1.16 19.52 -15.16
CA ASP A 70 0.74 20.04 -13.84
C ASP A 70 -0.23 21.25 -13.94
N THR A 71 -0.43 21.78 -15.14
CA THR A 71 -1.35 22.87 -15.46
C THR A 71 -2.77 22.41 -15.79
N ILE A 72 -3.03 21.10 -15.90
CA ILE A 72 -4.39 20.58 -16.15
C ILE A 72 -5.36 21.11 -15.09
N SER A 73 -6.55 21.54 -15.48
CA SER A 73 -7.57 21.96 -14.53
C SER A 73 -8.22 20.78 -13.82
N GLU A 74 -8.83 21.04 -12.65
CA GLU A 74 -9.61 20.03 -11.92
C GLU A 74 -10.75 19.48 -12.78
N GLU A 75 -11.42 20.35 -13.54
CA GLU A 75 -12.54 19.97 -14.41
C GLU A 75 -12.11 19.06 -15.56
N GLU A 76 -10.99 19.35 -16.21
CA GLU A 76 -10.43 18.49 -17.26
C GLU A 76 -10.01 17.13 -16.72
N LEU A 77 -9.35 17.10 -15.55
CA LEU A 77 -8.97 15.84 -14.91
C LEU A 77 -10.19 15.00 -14.52
N LEU A 78 -11.24 15.62 -13.98
CA LEU A 78 -12.49 14.93 -13.65
C LEU A 78 -13.21 14.38 -14.89
N ALA A 79 -13.11 15.08 -16.02
CA ALA A 79 -13.64 14.59 -17.30
C ALA A 79 -12.88 13.33 -17.79
N GLU A 80 -11.56 13.25 -17.59
CA GLU A 80 -10.79 12.06 -17.90
C GLU A 80 -11.12 10.89 -16.95
N VAL A 81 -11.33 11.16 -15.67
CA VAL A 81 -11.81 10.17 -14.70
C VAL A 81 -13.17 9.61 -15.12
N ASP A 82 -14.11 10.48 -15.58
CA ASP A 82 -15.42 10.04 -16.06
C ASP A 82 -15.32 9.16 -17.31
N LYS A 83 -14.39 9.45 -18.24
CA LYS A 83 -14.12 8.60 -19.40
C LYS A 83 -13.65 7.21 -18.98
N LEU A 84 -12.72 7.10 -18.03
CA LEU A 84 -12.23 5.82 -17.51
C LEU A 84 -13.31 5.07 -16.74
N ASN A 85 -14.20 5.76 -16.02
CA ASN A 85 -15.36 5.14 -15.37
C ASN A 85 -16.27 4.44 -16.38
N LYS A 86 -16.48 5.04 -17.57
CA LYS A 86 -17.35 4.54 -18.65
C LYS A 86 -16.68 3.54 -19.58
N ASP A 87 -15.37 3.43 -19.55
CA ASP A 87 -14.62 2.51 -20.41
C ASP A 87 -14.76 1.05 -19.89
N GLU A 88 -15.54 0.24 -20.56
CA GLU A 88 -15.77 -1.16 -20.20
C GLU A 88 -14.51 -2.05 -20.33
N ASP A 89 -13.51 -1.62 -21.10
CA ASP A 89 -12.24 -2.33 -21.22
C ASP A 89 -11.35 -2.12 -19.98
N VAL A 90 -11.51 -1.02 -19.24
CA VAL A 90 -10.76 -0.72 -18.02
C VAL A 90 -11.42 -1.36 -16.81
N ASP A 91 -10.76 -2.34 -16.20
CA ASP A 91 -11.27 -3.04 -14.99
C ASP A 91 -11.07 -2.23 -13.72
N GLY A 92 -9.96 -1.52 -13.63
CA GLY A 92 -9.66 -0.61 -12.53
C GLY A 92 -8.66 0.44 -12.95
N PHE A 93 -8.66 1.55 -12.24
CA PHE A 93 -7.68 2.60 -12.47
C PHE A 93 -7.30 3.35 -11.20
N ILE A 94 -6.21 4.08 -11.29
CA ILE A 94 -5.69 4.90 -10.23
C ILE A 94 -5.38 6.31 -10.74
N VAL A 95 -5.47 7.27 -9.86
CA VAL A 95 -4.90 8.60 -10.06
C VAL A 95 -3.73 8.73 -9.09
N GLN A 96 -2.51 8.85 -9.63
CA GLN A 96 -1.30 8.86 -8.82
C GLN A 96 -1.24 10.12 -7.95
N LEU A 97 -1.18 9.94 -6.65
CA LEU A 97 -1.00 11.01 -5.66
C LEU A 97 0.49 11.27 -5.38
N PRO A 98 0.87 12.47 -4.97
CA PRO A 98 0.02 13.65 -4.77
C PRO A 98 -0.36 14.36 -6.08
N LEU A 99 -1.44 15.12 -6.06
CA LEU A 99 -1.87 16.00 -7.15
C LEU A 99 -1.37 17.44 -6.94
N PRO A 100 -1.30 18.26 -8.02
CA PRO A 100 -1.07 19.70 -7.90
C PRO A 100 -2.04 20.37 -6.94
N ARG A 101 -1.60 21.41 -6.21
CA ARG A 101 -2.37 22.04 -5.11
C ARG A 101 -3.72 22.61 -5.51
N HIS A 102 -3.92 22.94 -6.77
CA HIS A 102 -5.18 23.49 -7.28
C HIS A 102 -6.24 22.42 -7.59
N ILE A 103 -5.87 21.14 -7.51
CA ILE A 103 -6.76 19.98 -7.71
C ILE A 103 -7.05 19.34 -6.36
N SER A 104 -8.31 19.14 -6.04
CA SER A 104 -8.73 18.45 -4.81
C SER A 104 -8.59 16.94 -4.95
N GLU A 105 -7.61 16.35 -4.26
CA GLU A 105 -7.44 14.88 -4.21
C GLU A 105 -8.74 14.18 -3.78
N GLN A 106 -9.46 14.76 -2.81
CA GLN A 106 -10.71 14.18 -2.31
C GLN A 106 -11.79 14.12 -3.38
N LYS A 107 -11.99 15.20 -4.15
CA LYS A 107 -12.96 15.21 -5.25
C LYS A 107 -12.61 14.18 -6.32
N VAL A 108 -11.32 14.07 -6.65
CA VAL A 108 -10.85 13.10 -7.65
C VAL A 108 -11.09 11.67 -7.17
N ILE A 109 -10.76 11.36 -5.90
CA ILE A 109 -11.02 10.03 -5.32
C ILE A 109 -12.51 9.70 -5.34
N GLU A 110 -13.37 10.64 -4.96
CA GLU A 110 -14.83 10.44 -4.94
C GLU A 110 -15.45 10.37 -6.35
N ALA A 111 -14.80 10.93 -7.37
CA ALA A 111 -15.25 10.83 -8.75
C ALA A 111 -14.93 9.48 -9.41
N ILE A 112 -13.98 8.71 -8.87
CA ILE A 112 -13.68 7.35 -9.33
C ILE A 112 -14.89 6.45 -9.00
N ASP A 113 -15.38 5.66 -9.95
CA ASP A 113 -16.35 4.62 -9.65
C ASP A 113 -15.72 3.64 -8.63
N PHE A 114 -16.34 3.50 -7.46
CA PHE A 114 -15.82 2.63 -6.40
C PHE A 114 -15.59 1.18 -6.84
N ARG A 115 -16.28 0.75 -7.91
CA ARG A 115 -16.10 -0.58 -8.53
C ARG A 115 -14.79 -0.69 -9.32
N LYS A 116 -14.18 0.44 -9.67
CA LYS A 116 -12.91 0.56 -10.40
C LYS A 116 -11.77 1.15 -9.55
N ASP A 117 -12.07 1.53 -8.29
CA ASP A 117 -11.09 2.06 -7.33
C ASP A 117 -10.20 0.94 -6.78
N VAL A 118 -9.26 0.48 -7.58
CA VAL A 118 -8.34 -0.60 -7.19
C VAL A 118 -7.26 -0.18 -6.19
N ASP A 119 -7.09 1.12 -5.92
CA ASP A 119 -6.28 1.63 -4.80
C ASP A 119 -7.00 1.47 -3.45
N GLY A 120 -8.35 1.36 -3.45
CA GLY A 120 -9.16 1.18 -2.24
C GLY A 120 -9.27 2.45 -1.40
N PHE A 121 -9.26 3.64 -2.03
CA PHE A 121 -9.32 4.94 -1.33
C PHE A 121 -10.71 5.55 -1.33
N HIS A 122 -11.60 5.10 -2.22
CA HIS A 122 -12.96 5.62 -2.31
C HIS A 122 -13.72 5.39 -0.99
N PRO A 123 -14.49 6.38 -0.48
CA PRO A 123 -15.21 6.27 0.79
C PRO A 123 -16.09 5.02 0.91
N ILE A 124 -16.68 4.54 -0.18
CA ILE A 124 -17.46 3.29 -0.19
C ILE A 124 -16.56 2.08 0.12
N ASN A 125 -15.39 1.96 -0.52
CA ASN A 125 -14.46 0.87 -0.25
C ASN A 125 -13.93 0.94 1.19
N VAL A 126 -13.57 2.15 1.66
CA VAL A 126 -13.12 2.38 3.04
C VAL A 126 -14.21 2.01 4.05
N GLY A 127 -15.46 2.42 3.81
CA GLY A 127 -16.57 2.10 4.69
C GLY A 127 -16.87 0.59 4.72
N ARG A 128 -16.87 -0.07 3.55
CA ARG A 128 -17.06 -1.52 3.44
C ARG A 128 -15.95 -2.29 4.16
N MET A 129 -14.70 -1.87 3.97
CA MET A 129 -13.54 -2.44 4.67
C MET A 129 -13.71 -2.29 6.20
N ALA A 130 -14.13 -1.11 6.67
CA ALA A 130 -14.28 -0.82 8.10
C ALA A 130 -15.27 -1.75 8.80
N ILE A 131 -16.32 -2.21 8.09
CA ILE A 131 -17.34 -3.11 8.61
C ILE A 131 -17.17 -4.57 8.13
N GLY A 132 -16.05 -4.89 7.51
CA GLY A 132 -15.70 -6.26 7.10
C GLY A 132 -16.44 -6.80 5.88
N LEU A 133 -16.98 -5.93 5.02
CA LEU A 133 -17.62 -6.34 3.77
C LEU A 133 -16.59 -6.48 2.64
N PRO A 134 -16.84 -7.37 1.65
CA PRO A 134 -15.97 -7.51 0.47
C PRO A 134 -15.79 -6.19 -0.27
N CYS A 135 -14.55 -5.79 -0.52
CA CYS A 135 -14.18 -4.54 -1.20
C CYS A 135 -12.70 -4.54 -1.61
N TYR A 136 -12.29 -3.52 -2.35
CA TYR A 136 -10.86 -3.27 -2.53
C TYR A 136 -10.28 -2.65 -1.26
N ILE A 137 -9.29 -3.33 -0.70
CA ILE A 137 -8.53 -2.85 0.45
C ILE A 137 -7.33 -2.06 -0.06
N SER A 138 -7.05 -0.93 0.58
CA SER A 138 -5.86 -0.11 0.27
C SER A 138 -4.60 -0.99 0.17
N ALA A 139 -3.84 -0.79 -0.90
CA ALA A 139 -2.78 -1.71 -1.30
C ALA A 139 -1.68 -1.90 -0.24
N THR A 140 -1.23 -0.82 0.43
CA THR A 140 -0.18 -0.92 1.47
C THR A 140 -0.66 -1.70 2.70
N PRO A 141 -1.81 -1.39 3.32
CA PRO A 141 -2.37 -2.21 4.40
C PRO A 141 -2.60 -3.66 4.01
N LYS A 142 -3.13 -3.91 2.82
CA LYS A 142 -3.32 -5.27 2.29
C LYS A 142 -1.99 -6.02 2.18
N GLY A 143 -0.93 -5.32 1.75
CA GLY A 143 0.42 -5.89 1.65
C GLY A 143 1.02 -6.23 3.01
N ILE A 144 0.78 -5.41 4.03
CA ILE A 144 1.22 -5.68 5.40
C ILE A 144 0.53 -6.94 5.95
N LEU A 145 -0.79 -7.05 5.79
CA LEU A 145 -1.53 -8.26 6.21
C LEU A 145 -1.00 -9.52 5.50
N GLU A 146 -0.72 -9.43 4.21
CA GLU A 146 -0.20 -10.56 3.45
C GLU A 146 1.21 -10.96 3.91
N LEU A 147 2.06 -10.01 4.26
CA LEU A 147 3.36 -10.29 4.89
C LEU A 147 3.21 -10.99 6.23
N LEU A 148 2.40 -10.45 7.13
CA LEU A 148 2.14 -11.06 8.44
C LEU A 148 1.63 -12.50 8.28
N ARG A 149 0.69 -12.74 7.36
CA ARG A 149 0.13 -14.06 7.08
C ARG A 149 1.18 -15.06 6.53
N ARG A 150 1.97 -14.65 5.53
CA ARG A 150 2.95 -15.54 4.87
C ARG A 150 4.14 -15.88 5.77
N TYR A 151 4.48 -14.97 6.68
CA TYR A 151 5.51 -15.22 7.69
C TYR A 151 4.96 -15.85 8.97
N HIS A 152 3.67 -16.23 8.98
CA HIS A 152 3.00 -16.85 10.12
C HIS A 152 3.16 -16.06 11.43
N VAL A 153 3.15 -14.73 11.32
CA VAL A 153 3.19 -13.86 12.50
C VAL A 153 1.86 -13.97 13.23
N GLU A 154 1.92 -14.39 14.48
CA GLU A 154 0.74 -14.47 15.34
C GLU A 154 0.25 -13.05 15.68
N THR A 155 -0.99 -12.73 15.34
CA THR A 155 -1.59 -11.42 15.57
C THR A 155 -2.77 -11.43 16.53
N SER A 156 -3.49 -12.57 16.62
CA SER A 156 -4.68 -12.69 17.46
C SER A 156 -4.36 -12.47 18.93
N GLY A 157 -5.10 -11.58 19.59
CA GLY A 157 -4.90 -11.21 20.99
C GLY A 157 -3.64 -10.37 21.27
N LYS A 158 -2.80 -10.07 20.27
CA LYS A 158 -1.57 -9.29 20.46
C LYS A 158 -1.86 -7.79 20.57
N LYS A 159 -1.01 -7.08 21.31
CA LYS A 159 -1.02 -5.60 21.35
C LYS A 159 -0.32 -5.07 20.09
N CYS A 160 -1.08 -4.44 19.20
CA CYS A 160 -0.58 -3.81 17.98
C CYS A 160 -0.57 -2.29 18.14
N VAL A 161 0.58 -1.67 18.01
CA VAL A 161 0.73 -0.21 17.98
C VAL A 161 0.97 0.24 16.55
N ILE A 162 0.14 1.17 16.08
CA ILE A 162 0.28 1.79 14.76
C ILE A 162 0.73 3.23 14.95
N LEU A 163 1.91 3.54 14.44
CA LEU A 163 2.45 4.89 14.40
C LEU A 163 2.00 5.57 13.11
N GLY A 164 1.15 6.58 13.24
CA GLY A 164 0.56 7.30 12.12
C GLY A 164 -0.94 7.05 11.98
N ARG A 165 -1.64 8.04 11.37
CA ARG A 165 -3.11 8.02 11.19
C ARG A 165 -3.54 8.56 9.83
N SER A 166 -2.74 8.32 8.81
CA SER A 166 -3.09 8.69 7.43
C SER A 166 -4.31 7.90 6.93
N ASN A 167 -5.03 8.47 5.96
CA ASN A 167 -6.18 7.80 5.36
C ASN A 167 -5.77 6.58 4.54
N ILE A 168 -4.53 6.56 4.04
CA ILE A 168 -4.05 5.52 3.12
C ILE A 168 -3.33 4.35 3.82
N VAL A 169 -2.83 4.55 5.06
CA VAL A 169 -2.12 3.49 5.80
C VAL A 169 -2.64 3.37 7.24
N GLY A 170 -2.45 4.38 8.08
CA GLY A 170 -2.64 4.25 9.53
C GLY A 170 -4.08 3.89 9.92
N LYS A 171 -5.08 4.62 9.40
CA LYS A 171 -6.49 4.32 9.68
C LYS A 171 -6.94 2.96 9.12
N PRO A 172 -6.66 2.62 7.83
CA PRO A 172 -6.97 1.29 7.31
C PRO A 172 -6.30 0.17 8.10
N MET A 173 -5.02 0.35 8.46
CA MET A 173 -4.29 -0.65 9.25
C MET A 173 -4.95 -0.89 10.62
N ALA A 174 -5.36 0.20 11.31
CA ALA A 174 -6.02 0.06 12.60
C ALA A 174 -7.32 -0.74 12.50
N GLN A 175 -8.13 -0.46 11.47
CA GLN A 175 -9.38 -1.15 11.23
C GLN A 175 -9.16 -2.63 10.87
N LEU A 176 -8.18 -2.93 10.02
CA LEU A 176 -7.89 -4.30 9.61
C LEU A 176 -7.28 -5.13 10.74
N MET A 177 -6.36 -4.56 11.52
CA MET A 177 -5.73 -5.27 12.62
C MET A 177 -6.69 -5.61 13.77
N MET A 178 -7.76 -4.82 13.97
CA MET A 178 -8.77 -5.14 14.99
C MET A 178 -9.83 -6.13 14.52
N GLN A 179 -9.96 -6.39 13.20
CA GLN A 179 -10.99 -7.29 12.68
C GLN A 179 -10.60 -8.75 12.86
N LYS A 180 -11.56 -9.57 13.33
CA LYS A 180 -11.40 -10.99 13.58
C LYS A 180 -10.89 -11.78 12.38
N GLN A 181 -11.34 -11.42 11.17
CA GLN A 181 -10.95 -12.11 9.93
C GLN A 181 -9.55 -11.75 9.45
N TYR A 182 -8.90 -10.73 10.02
CA TYR A 182 -7.56 -10.27 9.61
C TYR A 182 -6.55 -10.32 10.74
N GLY A 183 -6.50 -9.28 11.58
CA GLY A 183 -5.49 -9.19 12.63
C GLY A 183 -5.92 -9.76 13.97
N ASP A 184 -7.20 -9.60 14.32
CA ASP A 184 -7.78 -10.02 15.61
C ASP A 184 -6.96 -9.53 16.82
N ALA A 185 -6.38 -8.34 16.70
CA ALA A 185 -5.44 -7.74 17.65
C ALA A 185 -6.09 -6.62 18.47
N THR A 186 -5.51 -6.32 19.64
CA THR A 186 -5.81 -5.08 20.38
C THR A 186 -4.98 -3.95 19.79
N VAL A 187 -5.62 -2.91 19.26
CA VAL A 187 -4.95 -1.88 18.47
C VAL A 187 -4.92 -0.53 19.20
N THR A 188 -3.72 0.05 19.28
CA THR A 188 -3.49 1.44 19.73
C THR A 188 -2.94 2.25 18.55
N VAL A 189 -3.58 3.38 18.22
CA VAL A 189 -3.08 4.32 17.20
C VAL A 189 -2.37 5.48 17.86
N CYS A 190 -1.08 5.64 17.57
CA CYS A 190 -0.25 6.73 18.07
C CYS A 190 0.06 7.75 16.99
N HIS A 191 0.15 9.01 17.38
CA HIS A 191 0.44 10.15 16.50
C HIS A 191 1.16 11.28 17.26
N SER A 192 1.49 12.38 16.62
CA SER A 192 2.27 13.50 17.18
C SER A 192 1.68 14.14 18.46
N ARG A 193 0.43 13.85 18.82
CA ARG A 193 -0.22 14.33 20.05
C ARG A 193 -0.42 13.23 21.09
N SER A 194 0.05 12.00 20.82
CA SER A 194 -0.04 10.90 21.78
C SER A 194 0.90 11.13 22.96
N ARG A 195 0.37 10.93 24.17
CA ARG A 195 1.18 10.93 25.39
C ARG A 195 1.92 9.60 25.53
N ASP A 196 3.09 9.63 26.14
CA ASP A 196 3.88 8.43 26.46
C ASP A 196 4.07 7.44 25.31
N LEU A 197 4.23 7.96 24.08
CA LEU A 197 4.35 7.17 22.86
C LEU A 197 5.41 6.06 22.99
N LYS A 198 6.55 6.35 23.64
CA LYS A 198 7.60 5.34 23.87
C LYS A 198 7.11 4.19 24.77
N LYS A 199 6.26 4.47 25.76
CA LYS A 199 5.67 3.45 26.63
C LYS A 199 4.73 2.55 25.81
N GLU A 200 3.84 3.15 25.01
CA GLU A 200 2.92 2.39 24.17
C GLU A 200 3.67 1.43 23.23
N CYS A 201 4.74 1.92 22.59
CA CYS A 201 5.58 1.12 21.73
C CYS A 201 6.30 -0.03 22.47
N ARG A 202 6.86 0.24 23.66
CA ARG A 202 7.55 -0.78 24.47
C ARG A 202 6.64 -1.92 24.94
N GLU A 203 5.36 -1.67 25.05
CA GLU A 203 4.38 -2.69 25.44
C GLU A 203 3.81 -3.47 24.25
N ALA A 204 4.10 -3.04 23.01
CA ALA A 204 3.55 -3.61 21.80
C ALA A 204 4.22 -4.94 21.43
N ASP A 205 3.41 -5.92 21.04
CA ASP A 205 3.87 -7.15 20.39
C ASP A 205 4.18 -6.90 18.91
N ILE A 206 3.40 -6.00 18.31
CA ILE A 206 3.52 -5.62 16.90
C ILE A 206 3.56 -4.09 16.81
N ILE A 207 4.56 -3.55 16.11
CA ILE A 207 4.67 -2.13 15.79
C ILE A 207 4.59 -1.98 14.28
N ILE A 208 3.65 -1.13 13.80
CA ILE A 208 3.55 -0.74 12.40
C ILE A 208 3.89 0.75 12.32
N ALA A 209 5.09 1.07 11.81
CA ALA A 209 5.59 2.43 11.72
C ALA A 209 5.27 3.04 10.34
N ALA A 210 4.41 4.08 10.32
CA ALA A 210 3.91 4.71 9.10
C ALA A 210 3.75 6.23 9.30
N ILE A 211 4.85 6.91 9.71
CA ILE A 211 4.87 8.36 9.99
C ILE A 211 5.72 9.17 9.02
N GLY A 212 6.56 8.52 8.22
CA GLY A 212 7.45 9.19 7.27
C GLY A 212 8.57 9.99 7.94
N GLN A 213 9.05 9.54 9.10
CA GLN A 213 10.16 10.15 9.83
C GLN A 213 11.31 9.16 9.97
N PRO A 214 12.41 9.36 9.23
CA PRO A 214 13.55 8.46 9.26
C PRO A 214 14.09 8.20 10.67
N ASP A 215 14.36 6.92 10.98
CA ASP A 215 15.01 6.48 12.23
C ASP A 215 14.27 6.89 13.53
N PHE A 216 12.96 7.15 13.43
CA PHE A 216 12.14 7.56 14.57
C PHE A 216 12.00 6.47 15.63
N VAL A 217 11.75 5.23 15.20
CA VAL A 217 11.61 4.08 16.11
C VAL A 217 12.99 3.57 16.49
N THR A 218 13.35 3.74 17.76
CA THR A 218 14.65 3.38 18.34
C THR A 218 14.54 2.17 19.25
N THR A 219 15.67 1.57 19.62
CA THR A 219 15.72 0.33 20.40
C THR A 219 15.04 0.43 21.77
N ASP A 220 14.98 1.61 22.38
CA ASP A 220 14.29 1.88 23.66
C ASP A 220 12.75 1.93 23.52
N MET A 221 12.25 1.91 22.29
CA MET A 221 10.82 1.86 21.97
C MET A 221 10.30 0.46 21.65
N VAL A 222 11.17 -0.54 21.54
CA VAL A 222 10.80 -1.89 21.10
C VAL A 222 11.11 -2.90 22.18
N LYS A 223 10.15 -3.76 22.52
CA LYS A 223 10.40 -4.86 23.46
C LYS A 223 11.08 -6.03 22.77
N GLU A 224 11.71 -6.89 23.56
CA GLU A 224 12.31 -8.13 23.08
C GLU A 224 11.26 -9.05 22.45
N GLY A 225 11.57 -9.61 21.29
CA GLY A 225 10.69 -10.51 20.56
C GLY A 225 9.55 -9.84 19.79
N ALA A 226 9.49 -8.51 19.71
CA ALA A 226 8.46 -7.81 18.95
C ALA A 226 8.54 -8.04 17.44
N THR A 227 7.41 -7.91 16.76
CA THR A 227 7.33 -7.78 15.30
C THR A 227 7.29 -6.31 14.90
N VAL A 228 8.18 -5.88 14.01
CA VAL A 228 8.27 -4.49 13.55
C VAL A 228 8.08 -4.40 12.04
N ILE A 229 7.03 -3.71 11.62
CA ILE A 229 6.72 -3.44 10.22
C ILE A 229 7.01 -1.99 9.92
N ASP A 230 8.05 -1.74 9.16
CA ASP A 230 8.45 -0.41 8.72
C ASP A 230 7.82 -0.09 7.36
N VAL A 231 6.95 0.91 7.33
CA VAL A 231 6.26 1.40 6.13
C VAL A 231 6.95 2.64 5.56
N GLY A 232 7.83 3.26 6.35
CA GLY A 232 8.55 4.47 5.96
C GLY A 232 9.39 4.28 4.69
N THR A 233 9.36 5.26 3.80
CA THR A 233 10.17 5.27 2.56
C THR A 233 10.63 6.69 2.25
N THR A 234 11.35 7.30 3.16
CA THR A 234 11.84 8.67 3.02
C THR A 234 13.16 8.69 2.26
N ARG A 235 13.28 9.58 1.27
CA ARG A 235 14.54 9.84 0.60
C ARG A 235 15.43 10.70 1.50
N VAL A 236 16.58 10.18 1.88
CA VAL A 236 17.59 10.92 2.63
C VAL A 236 18.84 11.12 1.76
N PRO A 237 19.51 12.28 1.81
CA PRO A 237 20.72 12.53 1.04
C PRO A 237 21.78 11.46 1.31
N ASP A 238 22.43 10.96 0.24
CA ASP A 238 23.53 10.01 0.34
C ASP A 238 24.49 10.20 -0.84
N ALA A 239 25.61 10.86 -0.61
CA ALA A 239 26.60 11.16 -1.63
C ALA A 239 27.30 9.91 -2.19
N THR A 240 27.18 8.74 -1.53
CA THR A 240 27.78 7.49 -2.03
C THR A 240 26.92 6.83 -3.11
N LYS A 241 25.68 7.26 -3.28
CA LYS A 241 24.74 6.72 -4.28
C LYS A 241 24.78 7.56 -5.56
N LYS A 242 24.70 6.90 -6.73
CA LYS A 242 24.67 7.56 -8.04
C LYS A 242 23.54 8.59 -8.21
N ASN A 243 22.42 8.35 -7.54
CA ASN A 243 21.23 9.22 -7.56
C ASN A 243 21.21 10.24 -6.40
N GLY A 244 22.29 10.32 -5.59
CA GLY A 244 22.43 11.30 -4.51
C GLY A 244 21.58 11.05 -3.27
N PHE A 245 20.81 9.94 -3.18
CA PHE A 245 19.99 9.62 -2.03
C PHE A 245 19.89 8.11 -1.78
N ARG A 246 19.51 7.76 -0.56
CA ARG A 246 19.05 6.42 -0.19
C ARG A 246 17.62 6.48 0.36
N LEU A 247 16.92 5.35 0.32
CA LEU A 247 15.66 5.22 1.03
C LEU A 247 15.93 4.81 2.46
N ASN A 248 15.27 5.48 3.39
CA ASN A 248 15.33 5.20 4.82
C ASN A 248 13.93 4.96 5.36
N GLY A 249 13.80 4.01 6.26
CA GLY A 249 12.55 3.72 6.94
C GLY A 249 12.34 4.60 8.17
N ASP A 250 11.18 4.42 8.81
CA ASP A 250 10.85 5.06 10.08
C ASP A 250 11.55 4.38 11.27
N VAL A 251 12.13 3.19 11.05
CA VAL A 251 12.79 2.39 12.09
C VAL A 251 14.31 2.49 11.96
N LYS A 252 15.00 2.71 13.07
CA LYS A 252 16.46 2.65 13.14
C LYS A 252 16.91 1.17 13.08
N PHE A 253 16.91 0.64 11.86
CA PHE A 253 16.94 -0.80 11.57
C PHE A 253 18.06 -1.55 12.31
N ASP A 254 19.31 -1.07 12.20
CA ASP A 254 20.48 -1.76 12.74
C ASP A 254 20.43 -1.92 14.27
N GLU A 255 19.81 -0.96 14.97
CA GLU A 255 19.66 -0.99 16.43
C GLU A 255 18.45 -1.78 16.89
N VAL A 256 17.37 -1.78 16.10
CA VAL A 256 16.09 -2.38 16.46
C VAL A 256 16.03 -3.87 16.07
N ALA A 257 16.59 -4.22 14.92
CA ALA A 257 16.53 -5.58 14.38
C ALA A 257 16.99 -6.67 15.37
N PRO A 258 18.08 -6.51 16.13
CA PRO A 258 18.51 -7.54 17.08
C PRO A 258 17.48 -7.91 18.15
N LYS A 259 16.58 -6.98 18.50
CA LYS A 259 15.50 -7.19 19.49
C LYS A 259 14.26 -7.86 18.93
N CYS A 260 14.08 -7.83 17.61
CA CYS A 260 12.85 -8.28 16.96
C CYS A 260 12.81 -9.80 16.79
N ALA A 261 11.61 -10.39 16.89
CA ALA A 261 11.36 -11.72 16.32
C ALA A 261 11.27 -11.60 14.78
N TYR A 262 10.52 -10.59 14.30
CA TYR A 262 10.33 -10.30 12.88
C TYR A 262 10.52 -8.81 12.60
N ILE A 263 11.12 -8.47 11.46
CA ILE A 263 11.27 -7.07 11.02
C ILE A 263 11.29 -6.97 9.50
N THR A 264 10.68 -5.91 8.95
CA THR A 264 10.80 -5.57 7.53
C THR A 264 11.99 -4.65 7.28
N PRO A 265 12.78 -4.86 6.21
CA PRO A 265 13.83 -3.93 5.81
C PRO A 265 13.27 -2.75 4.98
N VAL A 266 14.00 -1.65 4.94
CA VAL A 266 13.79 -0.55 3.99
C VAL A 266 15.11 -0.23 3.29
N PRO A 267 15.15 -0.35 1.95
CA PRO A 267 14.13 -0.85 1.03
C PRO A 267 13.96 -2.38 1.07
N GLY A 268 12.86 -2.88 0.47
CA GLY A 268 12.65 -4.32 0.25
C GLY A 268 11.59 -4.98 1.14
N GLY A 269 11.04 -4.24 2.11
CA GLY A 269 9.93 -4.69 2.96
C GLY A 269 8.55 -4.37 2.35
N VAL A 270 7.85 -3.40 2.92
CA VAL A 270 6.45 -3.08 2.56
C VAL A 270 6.31 -2.49 1.15
N GLY A 271 7.25 -1.65 0.69
CA GLY A 271 7.13 -0.95 -0.61
C GLY A 271 6.82 -1.87 -1.81
N PRO A 272 7.56 -2.96 -2.05
CA PRO A 272 7.26 -3.91 -3.13
C PRO A 272 5.87 -4.53 -3.03
N MET A 273 5.35 -4.72 -1.82
CA MET A 273 4.02 -5.30 -1.59
C MET A 273 2.89 -4.37 -2.01
N THR A 274 3.07 -3.05 -1.90
CA THR A 274 2.06 -2.07 -2.33
C THR A 274 1.71 -2.24 -3.82
N ILE A 275 2.74 -2.33 -4.67
CA ILE A 275 2.52 -2.54 -6.12
C ILE A 275 1.92 -3.92 -6.39
N CYS A 276 2.40 -4.93 -5.68
CA CYS A 276 1.90 -6.29 -5.81
C CYS A 276 0.40 -6.39 -5.44
N MET A 277 -0.02 -5.74 -4.36
CA MET A 277 -1.43 -5.76 -3.93
C MET A 277 -2.34 -4.92 -4.85
N LEU A 278 -1.82 -3.89 -5.49
CA LEU A 278 -2.54 -3.20 -6.56
C LEU A 278 -2.83 -4.16 -7.73
N MET A 279 -1.85 -4.98 -8.14
CA MET A 279 -2.08 -6.01 -9.16
C MET A 279 -3.15 -7.01 -8.69
N LYS A 280 -3.12 -7.43 -7.44
CA LYS A 280 -4.13 -8.34 -6.88
C LYS A 280 -5.53 -7.71 -6.86
N ASN A 281 -5.66 -6.43 -6.52
CA ASN A 281 -6.94 -5.71 -6.59
C ASN A 281 -7.43 -5.60 -8.05
N THR A 282 -6.54 -5.31 -8.99
CA THR A 282 -6.89 -5.22 -10.42
C THR A 282 -7.34 -6.57 -10.98
N LEU A 283 -6.69 -7.67 -10.58
CA LEU A 283 -7.15 -9.02 -10.93
C LEU A 283 -8.54 -9.30 -10.39
N SER A 284 -8.80 -8.97 -9.11
CA SER A 284 -10.13 -9.09 -8.50
C SER A 284 -11.18 -8.24 -9.22
N ALA A 285 -10.80 -7.06 -9.74
CA ALA A 285 -11.68 -6.21 -10.55
C ALA A 285 -12.02 -6.86 -11.90
N GLY A 286 -11.03 -7.36 -12.62
CA GLY A 286 -11.23 -8.08 -13.89
C GLY A 286 -12.12 -9.33 -13.75
N LYS A 287 -12.05 -9.99 -12.58
CA LYS A 287 -12.89 -11.14 -12.22
C LYS A 287 -14.27 -10.74 -11.66
N LYS A 288 -14.52 -9.45 -11.41
CA LYS A 288 -15.74 -8.92 -10.77
C LYS A 288 -16.05 -9.58 -9.41
N GLU A 289 -15.00 -9.83 -8.60
CA GLU A 289 -15.12 -10.57 -7.33
C GLU A 289 -15.98 -9.84 -6.29
N PHE A 290 -15.87 -8.50 -6.20
CA PHE A 290 -16.52 -7.73 -5.14
C PHE A 290 -17.77 -6.98 -5.63
N TYR A 291 -17.78 -6.59 -6.89
CA TYR A 291 -18.84 -5.77 -7.49
C TYR A 291 -19.24 -6.36 -8.85
N ARG A 292 -20.54 -6.53 -9.01
CA ARG A 292 -21.16 -7.06 -10.23
C ARG A 292 -21.85 -5.95 -11.00
#